data_a880ab21894a374aa0dc95a27e036436
#
_entry.id   a880ab21894a374aa0dc95a27e036436
#
_cell.length_a   1.000
_cell.length_b   1.000
_cell.length_c   1.000
_cell.angle_alpha   90.00
_cell.angle_beta   90.00
_cell.angle_gamma   90.00
#
_symmetry.space_group_name_H-M   'P 1'
#
loop_
_entity.id
_entity.type
_entity.pdbx_description
1 polymer ?
#
loop_
_entity_poly.entity_id
_entity_poly.type
_entity_poly.pdbx_seq_one_letter_code
_entity_poly.pdbx_strand_id
1 'polypeptide(L)'
;SQSSTWPQARTPLIMTKIETPGADLPLQQLERVVIRFAGDSGDGMQITGNQFTQTSALFGNDLATLPDFPAEIRAPAGTRPGVSGFQLQFSSKDIHTPGDAPDILVAMNPAALVVNLGDLKAGGTVVVNTGAFKTNDLKKAKLDKNPLEDGTLDGYRVIPVDINARVLDALVDSPLKTKEKSRCKNFYTLGLMYWLYSRPLEPTITWLHEKFKKRPELVEANVIALKAGFNAGDIRELFQGQYEVPKTDELPAGTYRNMM
;
A
#
# COMPACT_ATOMS: atom_id res chain seq x y z
N SER A 1 50.93 41.78 -5.47
CA SER A 1 50.40 40.75 -4.58
C SER A 1 49.04 41.22 -4.02
N GLN A 2 47.98 40.79 -4.62
CA GLN A 2 46.62 40.98 -4.09
C GLN A 2 46.05 39.62 -3.74
N SER A 3 45.85 39.43 -2.45
CA SER A 3 45.19 38.27 -1.86
C SER A 3 43.68 38.39 -2.05
N SER A 4 43.09 37.53 -2.82
CA SER A 4 41.64 37.38 -2.95
C SER A 4 41.08 36.54 -1.78
N THR A 5 40.40 37.16 -0.87
CA THR A 5 39.60 36.53 0.19
C THR A 5 38.25 36.12 -0.37
N TRP A 6 37.96 34.81 -0.31
CA TRP A 6 36.64 34.26 -0.57
C TRP A 6 35.73 34.47 0.66
N PRO A 7 34.46 34.88 0.50
CA PRO A 7 33.54 34.97 1.62
C PRO A 7 33.05 33.59 2.04
N GLN A 8 33.38 33.20 3.25
CA GLN A 8 32.72 32.14 3.96
C GLN A 8 31.44 32.69 4.61
N ALA A 9 30.30 32.17 4.27
CA ALA A 9 29.13 32.00 5.15
C ALA A 9 28.01 31.31 4.38
N ARG A 10 27.98 29.98 4.38
CA ARG A 10 26.74 29.26 4.14
C ARG A 10 25.99 29.20 5.47
N THR A 11 24.92 29.97 5.56
CA THR A 11 23.89 29.83 6.59
C THR A 11 23.40 28.40 6.59
N PRO A 12 23.35 27.68 7.72
CA PRO A 12 22.77 26.36 7.77
C PRO A 12 21.28 26.49 7.43
N LEU A 13 20.85 25.71 6.44
CA LEU A 13 19.43 25.44 6.19
C LEU A 13 18.84 24.91 7.50
N ILE A 14 18.04 25.74 8.15
CA ILE A 14 17.18 25.33 9.25
C ILE A 14 16.23 24.31 8.62
N MET A 15 16.47 23.03 8.87
CA MET A 15 15.47 21.99 8.68
C MET A 15 14.29 22.36 9.58
N THR A 16 13.31 23.05 9.01
CA THR A 16 11.99 23.17 9.61
C THR A 16 11.47 21.75 9.79
N LYS A 17 11.42 21.32 11.03
CA LYS A 17 10.73 20.10 11.45
C LYS A 17 9.34 20.21 10.84
N ILE A 18 9.02 19.38 9.83
CA ILE A 18 7.66 19.26 9.32
C ILE A 18 6.89 18.69 10.51
N GLU A 19 6.10 19.53 11.16
CA GLU A 19 5.14 19.08 12.14
C GLU A 19 4.20 18.16 11.42
N THR A 20 4.23 16.88 11.78
CA THR A 20 3.36 15.85 11.24
C THR A 20 1.95 16.19 11.68
N PRO A 21 1.03 16.56 10.77
CA PRO A 21 -0.38 16.68 11.12
C PRO A 21 -0.86 15.28 11.54
N GLY A 22 -1.37 15.13 12.75
CA GLY A 22 -1.87 13.83 13.25
C GLY A 22 -1.33 13.40 14.61
N ALA A 23 -0.66 14.30 15.36
CA ALA A 23 0.00 14.00 16.65
C ALA A 23 -0.90 13.43 17.76
N ASP A 24 -2.21 13.22 17.52
CA ASP A 24 -3.18 12.77 18.53
C ASP A 24 -3.80 11.38 18.24
N LEU A 25 -3.40 10.68 17.18
CA LEU A 25 -3.92 9.32 16.95
C LEU A 25 -3.07 8.30 17.72
N PRO A 26 -3.71 7.35 18.45
CA PRO A 26 -2.97 6.37 19.23
C PRO A 26 -2.12 5.48 18.31
N LEU A 27 -0.82 5.36 18.64
CA LEU A 27 0.10 4.41 18.03
C LEU A 27 0.05 3.11 18.82
N GLN A 28 -0.43 2.04 18.20
CA GLN A 28 -0.48 0.71 18.79
C GLN A 28 0.69 -0.12 18.31
N GLN A 29 1.48 -0.65 19.23
CA GLN A 29 2.54 -1.59 18.89
C GLN A 29 1.96 -3.00 18.69
N LEU A 30 2.39 -3.67 17.63
CA LEU A 30 2.04 -5.04 17.28
C LEU A 30 3.32 -5.86 17.12
N GLU A 31 3.31 -7.11 17.56
CA GLU A 31 4.46 -8.01 17.36
C GLU A 31 4.58 -8.43 15.90
N ARG A 32 3.46 -8.72 15.24
CA ARG A 32 3.39 -9.19 13.86
C ARG A 32 2.09 -8.75 13.19
N VAL A 33 2.14 -8.68 11.87
CA VAL A 33 0.98 -8.38 11.03
C VAL A 33 1.04 -9.20 9.75
N VAL A 34 -0.11 -9.68 9.30
CA VAL A 34 -0.28 -10.31 7.99
C VAL A 34 -1.18 -9.44 7.14
N ILE A 35 -0.66 -8.96 6.01
CA ILE A 35 -1.41 -8.17 5.03
C ILE A 35 -1.62 -9.00 3.77
N ARG A 36 -2.84 -8.97 3.22
CA ARG A 36 -3.12 -9.47 1.87
C ARG A 36 -3.59 -8.32 0.98
N PHE A 37 -2.84 -8.05 -0.08
CA PHE A 37 -3.24 -7.17 -1.18
C PHE A 37 -3.89 -8.02 -2.26
N ALA A 38 -5.08 -7.65 -2.73
CA ALA A 38 -5.81 -8.39 -3.74
C ALA A 38 -6.48 -7.46 -4.77
N GLY A 39 -6.36 -7.81 -6.04
CA GLY A 39 -6.89 -7.05 -7.17
C GLY A 39 -6.77 -7.84 -8.47
N ASP A 40 -7.00 -7.19 -9.61
CA ASP A 40 -6.71 -7.79 -10.89
C ASP A 40 -5.20 -7.86 -11.16
N SER A 41 -4.78 -8.75 -12.06
CA SER A 41 -3.37 -8.88 -12.47
C SER A 41 -2.78 -7.56 -13.00
N GLY A 42 -3.61 -6.65 -13.50
CA GLY A 42 -3.23 -5.31 -13.97
C GLY A 42 -3.22 -4.22 -12.90
N ASP A 43 -3.68 -4.51 -11.69
CA ASP A 43 -3.79 -3.54 -10.59
C ASP A 43 -2.47 -3.29 -9.86
N GLY A 44 -1.43 -4.07 -10.18
CA GLY A 44 -0.09 -3.87 -9.62
C GLY A 44 0.07 -4.39 -8.20
N MET A 45 -0.74 -5.35 -7.76
CA MET A 45 -0.68 -5.90 -6.39
C MET A 45 0.66 -6.54 -6.06
N GLN A 46 1.30 -7.19 -7.02
CA GLN A 46 2.66 -7.72 -6.87
C GLN A 46 3.69 -6.62 -6.61
N ILE A 47 3.56 -5.46 -7.29
CA ILE A 47 4.44 -4.31 -7.08
C ILE A 47 4.19 -3.72 -5.69
N THR A 48 2.92 -3.54 -5.31
CA THR A 48 2.53 -3.01 -4.00
C THR A 48 3.09 -3.87 -2.86
N GLY A 49 2.88 -5.19 -2.94
CA GLY A 49 3.38 -6.13 -1.95
C GLY A 49 4.92 -6.14 -1.87
N ASN A 50 5.60 -6.19 -3.01
CA ASN A 50 7.06 -6.17 -3.05
C ASN A 50 7.65 -4.87 -2.50
N GLN A 51 7.05 -3.69 -2.77
CA GLN A 51 7.52 -2.42 -2.23
C GLN A 51 7.28 -2.34 -0.73
N PHE A 52 6.15 -2.82 -0.23
CA PHE A 52 5.89 -2.89 1.20
C PHE A 52 6.88 -3.83 1.91
N THR A 53 7.15 -5.01 1.31
CA THR A 53 8.16 -5.97 1.78
C THR A 53 9.53 -5.32 1.88
N GLN A 54 9.97 -4.67 0.80
CA GLN A 54 11.29 -4.04 0.73
C GLN A 54 11.46 -2.93 1.77
N THR A 55 10.45 -2.08 1.94
CA THR A 55 10.47 -1.01 2.95
C THR A 55 10.46 -1.58 4.37
N SER A 56 9.70 -2.66 4.65
CA SER A 56 9.69 -3.31 5.96
C SER A 56 11.02 -4.03 6.26
N ALA A 57 11.68 -4.61 5.25
CA ALA A 57 13.03 -5.16 5.38
C ALA A 57 14.06 -4.09 5.75
N LEU A 58 14.01 -2.94 5.07
CA LEU A 58 14.88 -1.80 5.38
C LEU A 58 14.60 -1.20 6.77
N PHE A 59 13.36 -1.28 7.22
CA PHE A 59 12.99 -0.88 8.58
C PHE A 59 13.53 -1.84 9.65
N GLY A 60 13.82 -3.10 9.28
CA GLY A 60 14.43 -4.10 10.15
C GLY A 60 13.46 -5.14 10.71
N ASN A 61 12.36 -5.40 10.01
CA ASN A 61 11.47 -6.51 10.35
C ASN A 61 11.92 -7.83 9.73
N ASP A 62 11.61 -8.96 10.37
CA ASP A 62 11.60 -10.26 9.71
C ASP A 62 10.35 -10.39 8.83
N LEU A 63 10.49 -11.09 7.69
CA LEU A 63 9.53 -11.06 6.59
C LEU A 63 9.33 -12.44 5.96
N ALA A 64 8.07 -12.76 5.67
CA ALA A 64 7.73 -13.88 4.79
C ALA A 64 6.63 -13.47 3.81
N THR A 65 6.74 -13.86 2.55
CA THR A 65 5.83 -13.46 1.47
C THR A 65 5.27 -14.64 0.72
N LEU A 66 4.04 -14.47 0.23
CA LEU A 66 3.34 -15.42 -0.63
C LEU A 66 2.69 -14.65 -1.79
N PRO A 67 3.37 -14.54 -2.94
CA PRO A 67 2.74 -14.03 -4.15
C PRO A 67 1.69 -15.03 -4.65
N ASP A 68 0.51 -14.52 -5.01
CA ASP A 68 -0.58 -15.29 -5.57
C ASP A 68 -0.93 -14.75 -6.96
N PHE A 69 -0.86 -15.62 -7.96
CA PHE A 69 -1.09 -15.29 -9.35
C PHE A 69 -2.48 -15.73 -9.78
N PRO A 70 -3.08 -15.07 -10.80
CA PRO A 70 -4.40 -15.46 -11.29
C PRO A 70 -4.49 -16.95 -11.64
N ALA A 71 -5.57 -17.58 -11.23
CA ALA A 71 -5.83 -19.00 -11.53
C ALA A 71 -5.93 -19.27 -13.04
N GLU A 72 -6.33 -18.26 -13.80
CA GLU A 72 -6.45 -18.33 -15.26
C GLU A 72 -5.61 -17.28 -15.94
N ILE A 73 -4.71 -17.69 -16.84
CA ILE A 73 -3.89 -16.79 -17.65
C ILE A 73 -4.80 -15.99 -18.59
N ARG A 74 -4.67 -14.66 -18.57
CA ARG A 74 -5.47 -13.73 -19.37
C ARG A 74 -6.96 -13.71 -19.04
N ALA A 75 -7.35 -14.07 -17.84
CA ALA A 75 -8.72 -13.86 -17.38
C ALA A 75 -9.13 -12.39 -17.53
N PRO A 76 -10.40 -12.11 -17.90
CA PRO A 76 -10.88 -10.74 -17.99
C PRO A 76 -10.80 -10.02 -16.63
N ALA A 77 -10.42 -8.74 -16.66
CA ALA A 77 -10.35 -7.91 -15.47
C ALA A 77 -11.72 -7.81 -14.77
N GLY A 78 -11.71 -7.90 -13.43
CA GLY A 78 -12.90 -7.88 -12.58
C GLY A 78 -13.58 -9.25 -12.42
N THR A 79 -13.00 -10.33 -12.97
CA THR A 79 -13.51 -11.69 -12.79
C THR A 79 -12.75 -12.44 -11.71
N ARG A 80 -13.40 -13.40 -11.04
CA ARG A 80 -12.77 -14.20 -9.96
C ARG A 80 -11.50 -14.94 -10.42
N PRO A 81 -11.45 -15.58 -11.61
CA PRO A 81 -10.24 -16.25 -12.10
C PRO A 81 -9.08 -15.30 -12.39
N GLY A 82 -9.34 -13.98 -12.53
CA GLY A 82 -8.35 -12.96 -12.82
C GLY A 82 -7.75 -12.29 -11.58
N VAL A 83 -8.17 -12.71 -10.40
CA VAL A 83 -7.67 -12.14 -9.13
C VAL A 83 -6.21 -12.53 -8.93
N SER A 84 -5.40 -11.52 -8.62
CA SER A 84 -4.02 -11.65 -8.20
C SER A 84 -3.90 -11.15 -6.76
N GLY A 85 -3.11 -11.82 -5.95
CA GLY A 85 -2.89 -11.48 -4.57
C GLY A 85 -1.42 -11.42 -4.21
N PHE A 86 -1.12 -10.76 -3.12
CA PHE A 86 0.19 -10.77 -2.50
C PHE A 86 -0.01 -10.74 -0.98
N GLN A 87 0.36 -11.82 -0.31
CA GLN A 87 0.35 -11.86 1.14
C GLN A 87 1.76 -11.64 1.66
N LEU A 88 1.84 -10.89 2.72
CA LEU A 88 3.09 -10.67 3.42
C LEU A 88 2.83 -10.69 4.92
N GLN A 89 3.71 -11.36 5.65
CA GLN A 89 3.84 -11.26 7.09
C GLN A 89 5.12 -10.49 7.42
N PHE A 90 5.04 -9.57 8.34
CA PHE A 90 6.20 -8.88 8.91
C PHE A 90 6.09 -8.85 10.44
N SER A 91 7.23 -8.99 11.10
CA SER A 91 7.30 -9.22 12.54
C SER A 91 8.54 -8.58 13.17
N SER A 92 8.46 -8.30 14.45
CA SER A 92 9.60 -7.96 15.30
C SER A 92 10.34 -9.20 15.83
N LYS A 93 9.83 -10.40 15.56
CA LYS A 93 10.44 -11.69 15.90
C LYS A 93 10.58 -12.57 14.69
N ASP A 94 11.39 -13.62 14.79
CA ASP A 94 11.57 -14.60 13.73
C ASP A 94 10.26 -15.24 13.31
N ILE A 95 10.03 -15.31 12.02
CA ILE A 95 8.88 -15.95 11.39
C ILE A 95 9.35 -16.90 10.27
N HIS A 96 8.59 -17.98 10.06
CA HIS A 96 8.96 -19.02 9.09
C HIS A 96 7.93 -19.23 7.98
N THR A 97 6.78 -18.55 8.07
CA THR A 97 5.68 -18.67 7.12
C THR A 97 5.10 -17.31 6.77
N PRO A 98 4.43 -17.16 5.62
CA PRO A 98 3.74 -15.92 5.26
C PRO A 98 2.45 -15.65 6.06
N GLY A 99 2.17 -16.47 7.07
CA GLY A 99 0.96 -16.41 7.90
C GLY A 99 -0.22 -17.17 7.27
N ASP A 100 -1.06 -17.78 8.11
CA ASP A 100 -2.21 -18.58 7.65
C ASP A 100 -3.38 -17.68 7.27
N ALA A 101 -3.77 -16.76 8.14
CA ALA A 101 -4.90 -15.86 7.93
C ALA A 101 -4.45 -14.39 8.01
N PRO A 102 -4.84 -13.56 7.05
CA PRO A 102 -4.55 -12.13 7.08
C PRO A 102 -5.23 -11.41 8.26
N ASP A 103 -4.55 -10.42 8.82
CA ASP A 103 -5.12 -9.45 9.76
C ASP A 103 -5.86 -8.34 9.01
N ILE A 104 -5.38 -8.04 7.80
CA ILE A 104 -5.95 -7.02 6.93
C ILE A 104 -5.97 -7.49 5.48
N LEU A 105 -7.11 -7.29 4.82
CA LEU A 105 -7.32 -7.49 3.40
C LEU A 105 -7.49 -6.13 2.70
N VAL A 106 -6.68 -5.87 1.70
CA VAL A 106 -6.82 -4.73 0.80
C VAL A 106 -7.43 -5.22 -0.50
N ALA A 107 -8.70 -4.93 -0.73
CA ALA A 107 -9.47 -5.40 -1.88
C ALA A 107 -9.71 -4.27 -2.90
N MET A 108 -9.13 -4.41 -4.08
CA MET A 108 -9.19 -3.38 -5.13
C MET A 108 -10.46 -3.44 -5.98
N ASN A 109 -11.22 -4.54 -5.91
CA ASN A 109 -12.48 -4.73 -6.65
C ASN A 109 -13.34 -5.84 -6.00
N PRO A 110 -14.61 -6.04 -6.44
CA PRO A 110 -15.51 -7.04 -5.86
C PRO A 110 -15.01 -8.47 -5.98
N ALA A 111 -14.38 -8.84 -7.10
CA ALA A 111 -13.84 -10.18 -7.29
C ALA A 111 -12.72 -10.49 -6.29
N ALA A 112 -11.80 -9.53 -6.10
CA ALA A 112 -10.72 -9.63 -5.12
C ALA A 112 -11.26 -9.75 -3.69
N LEU A 113 -12.32 -9.01 -3.35
CA LEU A 113 -12.97 -9.10 -2.05
C LEU A 113 -13.51 -10.51 -1.80
N VAL A 114 -14.38 -11.01 -2.66
CA VAL A 114 -15.07 -12.28 -2.41
C VAL A 114 -14.17 -13.51 -2.48
N VAL A 115 -13.10 -13.45 -3.29
CA VAL A 115 -12.13 -14.56 -3.38
C VAL A 115 -11.30 -14.68 -2.10
N ASN A 116 -11.01 -13.55 -1.43
CA ASN A 116 -10.06 -13.52 -0.31
C ASN A 116 -10.73 -13.31 1.07
N LEU A 117 -12.01 -12.96 1.12
CA LEU A 117 -12.68 -12.62 2.38
C LEU A 117 -12.73 -13.80 3.35
N GLY A 118 -12.90 -15.04 2.83
CA GLY A 118 -12.97 -16.25 3.63
C GLY A 118 -11.68 -16.61 4.38
N ASP A 119 -10.54 -16.08 3.92
CA ASP A 119 -9.25 -16.32 4.55
C ASP A 119 -8.93 -15.26 5.64
N LEU A 120 -9.67 -14.13 5.65
CA LEU A 120 -9.44 -13.06 6.60
C LEU A 120 -9.85 -13.50 8.02
N LYS A 121 -9.05 -13.16 9.02
CA LYS A 121 -9.39 -13.42 10.43
C LYS A 121 -10.74 -12.81 10.80
N ALA A 122 -11.50 -13.50 11.63
CA ALA A 122 -12.71 -12.94 12.22
C ALA A 122 -12.41 -11.62 12.94
N GLY A 123 -13.19 -10.58 12.67
CA GLY A 123 -12.93 -9.23 13.18
C GLY A 123 -11.77 -8.50 12.49
N GLY A 124 -11.17 -9.10 11.47
CA GLY A 124 -10.11 -8.50 10.68
C GLY A 124 -10.53 -7.22 9.94
N THR A 125 -9.57 -6.52 9.38
CA THR A 125 -9.81 -5.26 8.69
C THR A 125 -9.89 -5.45 7.17
N VAL A 126 -10.88 -4.82 6.53
CA VAL A 126 -11.02 -4.78 5.07
C VAL A 126 -10.85 -3.34 4.60
N VAL A 127 -9.78 -3.05 3.89
CA VAL A 127 -9.65 -1.81 3.11
C VAL A 127 -10.23 -2.07 1.73
N VAL A 128 -11.27 -1.36 1.35
CA VAL A 128 -11.98 -1.61 0.09
C VAL A 128 -12.02 -0.38 -0.80
N ASN A 129 -11.65 -0.58 -2.08
CA ASN A 129 -11.76 0.46 -3.11
C ASN A 129 -13.21 0.59 -3.60
N THR A 130 -14.00 1.42 -2.94
CA THR A 130 -15.43 1.60 -3.24
C THR A 130 -15.70 2.08 -4.66
N GLY A 131 -14.78 2.82 -5.27
CA GLY A 131 -14.88 3.30 -6.66
C GLY A 131 -14.90 2.19 -7.73
N ALA A 132 -14.61 0.94 -7.33
CA ALA A 132 -14.64 -0.22 -8.22
C ALA A 132 -15.86 -1.15 -7.95
N PHE A 133 -16.88 -0.71 -7.18
CA PHE A 133 -18.07 -1.51 -6.86
C PHE A 133 -19.33 -1.05 -7.63
N LYS A 134 -19.15 -0.71 -8.91
CA LYS A 134 -20.26 -0.34 -9.78
C LYS A 134 -20.98 -1.58 -10.30
N THR A 135 -22.22 -1.42 -10.75
CA THR A 135 -23.07 -2.52 -11.26
C THR A 135 -22.35 -3.45 -12.26
N ASN A 136 -21.54 -2.87 -13.16
CA ASN A 136 -20.80 -3.68 -14.14
C ASN A 136 -19.67 -4.49 -13.49
N ASP A 137 -19.05 -3.98 -12.44
CA ASP A 137 -17.96 -4.65 -11.73
C ASP A 137 -18.51 -5.81 -10.89
N LEU A 138 -19.67 -5.61 -10.26
CA LEU A 138 -20.41 -6.67 -9.55
C LEU A 138 -20.81 -7.82 -10.51
N LYS A 139 -21.35 -7.47 -11.68
CA LYS A 139 -21.70 -8.48 -12.71
C LYS A 139 -20.49 -9.29 -13.18
N LYS A 140 -19.32 -8.64 -13.40
CA LYS A 140 -18.08 -9.36 -13.77
C LYS A 140 -17.62 -10.30 -12.67
N ALA A 141 -17.76 -9.92 -11.41
CA ALA A 141 -17.46 -10.75 -10.25
C ALA A 141 -18.53 -11.84 -10.00
N LYS A 142 -19.60 -11.90 -10.81
CA LYS A 142 -20.76 -12.79 -10.65
C LYS A 142 -21.44 -12.61 -9.30
N LEU A 143 -21.72 -11.36 -8.95
CA LEU A 143 -22.42 -10.97 -7.73
C LEU A 143 -23.78 -10.35 -8.10
N ASP A 144 -24.83 -10.86 -7.46
CA ASP A 144 -26.20 -10.35 -7.62
C ASP A 144 -26.46 -9.14 -6.70
N LYS A 145 -25.73 -9.06 -5.59
CA LYS A 145 -25.83 -7.99 -4.60
C LYS A 145 -24.47 -7.36 -4.36
N ASN A 146 -24.48 -6.14 -3.85
CA ASN A 146 -23.27 -5.42 -3.46
C ASN A 146 -22.80 -5.90 -2.07
N PRO A 147 -21.63 -6.53 -1.93
CA PRO A 147 -21.10 -6.97 -0.64
C PRO A 147 -20.90 -5.83 0.38
N LEU A 148 -20.84 -4.58 -0.08
CA LEU A 148 -20.73 -3.42 0.79
C LEU A 148 -22.07 -3.06 1.49
N GLU A 149 -23.19 -3.63 1.04
CA GLU A 149 -24.54 -3.23 1.44
C GLU A 149 -25.41 -4.42 1.91
N ASP A 150 -24.97 -5.67 1.65
CA ASP A 150 -25.80 -6.86 1.84
C ASP A 150 -25.52 -7.63 3.14
N GLY A 151 -24.67 -7.07 4.02
CA GLY A 151 -24.28 -7.70 5.28
C GLY A 151 -23.08 -8.67 5.16
N THR A 152 -22.54 -8.89 3.96
CA THR A 152 -21.36 -9.77 3.75
C THR A 152 -20.17 -9.35 4.61
N LEU A 153 -20.03 -8.06 4.91
CA LEU A 153 -18.94 -7.51 5.71
C LEU A 153 -19.28 -7.31 7.19
N ASP A 154 -20.43 -7.78 7.65
CA ASP A 154 -20.78 -7.75 9.06
C ASP A 154 -19.78 -8.56 9.87
N GLY A 155 -19.28 -7.99 10.96
CA GLY A 155 -18.23 -8.61 11.78
C GLY A 155 -16.79 -8.32 11.35
N TYR A 156 -16.57 -7.56 10.27
CA TYR A 156 -15.26 -7.03 9.87
C TYR A 156 -15.17 -5.53 10.09
N ARG A 157 -13.97 -5.03 10.32
CA ARG A 157 -13.71 -3.60 10.33
C ARG A 157 -13.53 -3.12 8.90
N VAL A 158 -14.52 -2.44 8.34
CA VAL A 158 -14.48 -1.96 6.95
C VAL A 158 -13.94 -0.52 6.89
N ILE A 159 -12.96 -0.30 6.01
CA ILE A 159 -12.38 1.00 5.69
C ILE A 159 -12.69 1.29 4.22
N PRO A 160 -13.77 2.01 3.93
CA PRO A 160 -14.18 2.32 2.58
C PRO A 160 -13.40 3.52 2.03
N VAL A 161 -12.74 3.36 0.89
CA VAL A 161 -11.99 4.43 0.22
C VAL A 161 -12.28 4.40 -1.28
N ASP A 162 -12.78 5.48 -1.86
CA ASP A 162 -12.83 5.61 -3.32
C ASP A 162 -11.44 5.95 -3.86
N ILE A 163 -10.59 4.91 -3.96
CA ILE A 163 -9.21 5.05 -4.45
C ILE A 163 -9.20 5.57 -5.90
N ASN A 164 -10.18 5.17 -6.72
CA ASN A 164 -10.25 5.59 -8.12
C ASN A 164 -10.43 7.09 -8.26
N ALA A 165 -11.40 7.66 -7.54
CA ALA A 165 -11.64 9.10 -7.54
C ALA A 165 -10.45 9.87 -6.95
N ARG A 166 -9.97 9.45 -5.77
CA ARG A 166 -8.87 10.13 -5.08
C ARG A 166 -7.56 10.17 -5.88
N VAL A 167 -7.25 9.12 -6.63
CA VAL A 167 -6.08 9.11 -7.52
C VAL A 167 -6.24 10.08 -8.68
N LEU A 168 -7.42 10.15 -9.29
CA LEU A 168 -7.69 11.08 -10.39
C LEU A 168 -7.64 12.52 -9.91
N ASP A 169 -8.19 12.81 -8.73
CA ASP A 169 -8.15 14.13 -8.10
C ASP A 169 -6.71 14.55 -7.77
N ALA A 170 -5.93 13.66 -7.16
CA ALA A 170 -4.52 13.93 -6.84
C ALA A 170 -3.66 14.18 -8.09
N LEU A 171 -4.05 13.59 -9.21
CA LEU A 171 -3.33 13.69 -10.49
C LEU A 171 -4.02 14.63 -11.50
N VAL A 172 -4.89 15.54 -11.04
CA VAL A 172 -5.65 16.44 -11.94
C VAL A 172 -4.73 17.21 -12.89
N ASP A 173 -3.63 17.76 -12.37
CA ASP A 173 -2.67 18.56 -13.12
C ASP A 173 -1.59 17.73 -13.84
N SER A 174 -1.58 16.40 -13.68
CA SER A 174 -0.62 15.53 -14.35
C SER A 174 -0.87 15.47 -15.87
N PRO A 175 0.18 15.51 -16.71
CA PRO A 175 0.04 15.42 -18.17
C PRO A 175 -0.35 14.02 -18.67
N LEU A 176 -0.38 13.03 -17.79
CA LEU A 176 -0.70 11.64 -18.12
C LEU A 176 -2.16 11.50 -18.60
N LYS A 177 -2.40 10.55 -19.49
CA LYS A 177 -3.76 10.17 -19.90
C LYS A 177 -4.50 9.50 -18.74
N THR A 178 -5.82 9.61 -18.70
CA THR A 178 -6.68 9.05 -17.65
C THR A 178 -6.37 7.57 -17.35
N LYS A 179 -6.13 6.75 -18.39
CA LYS A 179 -5.77 5.34 -18.22
C LYS A 179 -4.42 5.14 -17.48
N GLU A 180 -3.46 6.03 -17.70
CA GLU A 180 -2.16 5.98 -17.01
C GLU A 180 -2.29 6.49 -15.56
N LYS A 181 -3.05 7.59 -15.36
CA LYS A 181 -3.40 8.09 -14.01
C LYS A 181 -4.06 6.99 -13.17
N SER A 182 -5.05 6.29 -13.73
CA SER A 182 -5.76 5.21 -13.03
C SER A 182 -4.86 4.04 -12.63
N ARG A 183 -3.72 3.84 -13.27
CA ARG A 183 -2.75 2.81 -12.90
C ARG A 183 -1.96 3.16 -11.64
N CYS A 184 -1.90 4.45 -11.26
CA CYS A 184 -1.20 4.89 -10.05
C CYS A 184 -1.95 4.53 -8.75
N LYS A 185 -3.13 3.90 -8.83
CA LYS A 185 -3.93 3.48 -7.67
C LYS A 185 -3.20 2.50 -6.74
N ASN A 186 -2.29 1.68 -7.28
CA ASN A 186 -1.45 0.79 -6.49
C ASN A 186 -0.52 1.57 -5.55
N PHE A 187 0.09 2.68 -6.01
CA PHE A 187 0.94 3.52 -5.15
C PHE A 187 0.13 4.35 -4.17
N TYR A 188 -1.07 4.79 -4.53
CA TYR A 188 -1.99 5.39 -3.56
C TYR A 188 -2.31 4.41 -2.43
N THR A 189 -2.69 3.17 -2.78
CA THR A 189 -2.95 2.10 -1.82
C THR A 189 -1.73 1.81 -0.94
N LEU A 190 -0.55 1.76 -1.55
CA LEU A 190 0.71 1.57 -0.83
C LEU A 190 0.97 2.70 0.16
N GLY A 191 0.76 3.95 -0.24
CA GLY A 191 0.90 5.13 0.64
C GLY A 191 -0.03 5.06 1.85
N LEU A 192 -1.29 4.70 1.63
CA LEU A 192 -2.27 4.52 2.70
C LEU A 192 -1.81 3.46 3.72
N MET A 193 -1.28 2.34 3.22
CA MET A 193 -0.76 1.28 4.08
C MET A 193 0.55 1.65 4.76
N TYR A 194 1.39 2.48 4.15
CA TYR A 194 2.59 3.02 4.78
C TYR A 194 2.25 3.93 5.96
N TRP A 195 1.25 4.78 5.79
CA TRP A 195 0.76 5.59 6.90
C TRP A 195 0.24 4.70 8.04
N LEU A 196 -0.61 3.71 7.72
CA LEU A 196 -1.22 2.83 8.72
C LEU A 196 -0.20 2.07 9.56
N TYR A 197 0.93 1.66 8.95
CA TYR A 197 1.99 0.89 9.59
C TYR A 197 3.27 1.68 9.84
N SER A 198 3.21 3.01 9.84
CA SER A 198 4.33 3.90 10.17
C SER A 198 5.59 3.62 9.33
N ARG A 199 5.40 3.40 8.01
CA ARG A 199 6.51 3.10 7.10
C ARG A 199 6.98 4.34 6.34
N PRO A 200 8.31 4.52 6.13
CA PRO A 200 8.84 5.64 5.38
C PRO A 200 8.53 5.53 3.89
N LEU A 201 8.36 6.67 3.22
CA LEU A 201 8.10 6.74 1.76
C LEU A 201 9.37 6.68 0.91
N GLU A 202 10.50 7.13 1.47
CA GLU A 202 11.75 7.38 0.76
C GLU A 202 12.29 6.18 -0.02
N PRO A 203 12.28 4.94 0.50
CA PRO A 203 12.75 3.78 -0.26
C PRO A 203 11.96 3.56 -1.55
N THR A 204 10.65 3.69 -1.49
CA THR A 204 9.78 3.55 -2.68
C THR A 204 9.95 4.71 -3.64
N ILE A 205 10.11 5.95 -3.16
CA ILE A 205 10.38 7.11 -4.00
C ILE A 205 11.69 6.92 -4.76
N THR A 206 12.75 6.50 -4.10
CA THR A 206 14.03 6.19 -4.74
C THR A 206 13.88 5.11 -5.80
N TRP A 207 13.19 4.02 -5.48
CA TRP A 207 12.91 2.95 -6.43
C TRP A 207 12.10 3.44 -7.65
N LEU A 208 11.10 4.31 -7.46
CA LEU A 208 10.34 4.89 -8.57
C LEU A 208 11.23 5.67 -9.53
N HIS A 209 12.15 6.49 -9.00
CA HIS A 209 13.12 7.23 -9.82
C HIS A 209 14.02 6.30 -10.64
N GLU A 210 14.50 5.22 -10.07
CA GLU A 210 15.33 4.26 -10.77
C GLU A 210 14.54 3.45 -11.81
N LYS A 211 13.38 2.94 -11.43
CA LYS A 211 12.56 2.07 -12.27
C LYS A 211 12.00 2.77 -13.49
N PHE A 212 11.56 4.01 -13.32
CA PHE A 212 10.90 4.79 -14.38
C PHE A 212 11.76 5.97 -14.87
N LYS A 213 13.08 5.90 -14.72
CA LYS A 213 14.03 6.98 -15.09
C LYS A 213 13.87 7.53 -16.51
N LYS A 214 13.34 6.72 -17.45
CA LYS A 214 13.07 7.11 -18.85
C LYS A 214 11.73 7.85 -19.02
N ARG A 215 10.91 7.93 -17.98
CA ARG A 215 9.58 8.53 -18.02
C ARG A 215 9.33 9.36 -16.75
N PRO A 216 9.95 10.55 -16.65
CA PRO A 216 9.87 11.39 -15.45
C PRO A 216 8.42 11.77 -15.08
N GLU A 217 7.55 11.96 -16.06
CA GLU A 217 6.13 12.23 -15.85
C GLU A 217 5.40 11.09 -15.12
N LEU A 218 5.84 9.85 -15.36
CA LEU A 218 5.30 8.68 -14.67
C LEU A 218 5.87 8.53 -13.24
N VAL A 219 7.14 8.90 -13.05
CA VAL A 219 7.74 8.96 -11.71
C VAL A 219 6.97 9.94 -10.85
N GLU A 220 6.79 11.17 -11.34
CA GLU A 220 6.08 12.23 -10.63
C GLU A 220 4.65 11.82 -10.26
N ALA A 221 3.89 11.28 -11.21
CA ALA A 221 2.54 10.82 -10.97
C ALA A 221 2.46 9.73 -9.88
N ASN A 222 3.35 8.75 -9.90
CA ASN A 222 3.38 7.70 -8.88
C ASN A 222 3.81 8.24 -7.51
N VAL A 223 4.74 9.18 -7.45
CA VAL A 223 5.16 9.85 -6.20
C VAL A 223 3.99 10.67 -5.63
N ILE A 224 3.28 11.42 -6.47
CA ILE A 224 2.07 12.18 -6.04
C ILE A 224 1.01 11.22 -5.50
N ALA A 225 0.71 10.12 -6.21
CA ALA A 225 -0.26 9.14 -5.77
C ALA A 225 0.14 8.48 -4.43
N LEU A 226 1.42 8.12 -4.26
CA LEU A 226 1.96 7.55 -3.02
C LEU A 226 1.79 8.52 -1.85
N LYS A 227 2.17 9.79 -2.02
CA LYS A 227 2.01 10.82 -1.00
C LYS A 227 0.56 11.14 -0.69
N ALA A 228 -0.30 11.17 -1.72
CA ALA A 228 -1.74 11.38 -1.54
C ALA A 228 -2.37 10.25 -0.72
N GLY A 229 -1.99 8.99 -0.98
CA GLY A 229 -2.42 7.85 -0.18
C GLY A 229 -1.94 7.92 1.26
N PHE A 230 -0.69 8.30 1.49
CA PHE A 230 -0.13 8.48 2.82
C PHE A 230 -0.89 9.57 3.59
N ASN A 231 -1.07 10.74 2.99
CA ASN A 231 -1.78 11.86 3.62
C ASN A 231 -3.27 11.56 3.86
N ALA A 232 -3.88 10.67 3.07
CA ALA A 232 -5.26 10.24 3.29
C ALA A 232 -5.43 9.44 4.59
N GLY A 233 -4.37 8.83 5.09
CA GLY A 233 -4.37 8.15 6.38
C GLY A 233 -4.62 9.09 7.56
N ASP A 234 -4.22 10.35 7.47
CA ASP A 234 -4.47 11.36 8.52
C ASP A 234 -5.96 11.76 8.64
N ILE A 235 -6.79 11.33 7.71
CA ILE A 235 -8.23 11.57 7.78
C ILE A 235 -8.81 10.69 8.90
N ARG A 236 -9.15 11.30 10.04
CA ARG A 236 -9.65 10.61 11.25
C ARG A 236 -10.87 9.70 11.01
N GLU A 237 -11.61 9.95 9.95
CA GLU A 237 -12.76 9.14 9.56
C GLU A 237 -12.36 7.77 8.97
N LEU A 238 -11.14 7.64 8.43
CA LEU A 238 -10.66 6.40 7.84
C LEU A 238 -10.05 5.47 8.89
N PHE A 239 -9.20 6.00 9.77
CA PHE A 239 -8.47 5.21 10.75
C PHE A 239 -8.60 5.80 12.16
N GLN A 240 -8.70 4.91 13.15
CA GLN A 240 -8.77 5.28 14.57
C GLN A 240 -7.40 5.31 15.25
N GLY A 241 -6.34 4.99 14.53
CA GLY A 241 -4.96 4.96 15.02
C GLY A 241 -4.01 4.40 13.98
N GLN A 242 -2.73 4.44 14.31
CA GLN A 242 -1.65 3.84 13.55
C GLN A 242 -1.11 2.61 14.26
N TYR A 243 -0.46 1.75 13.51
CA TYR A 243 0.22 0.59 14.03
C TYR A 243 1.73 0.69 13.77
N GLU A 244 2.49 0.13 14.69
CA GLU A 244 3.92 -0.05 14.54
C GLU A 244 4.28 -1.49 14.86
N VAL A 245 5.01 -2.13 13.95
CA VAL A 245 5.72 -3.38 14.25
C VAL A 245 7.19 -2.97 14.41
N PRO A 246 7.74 -3.04 15.64
CA PRO A 246 9.11 -2.63 15.90
C PRO A 246 10.10 -3.45 15.05
N LYS A 247 11.28 -2.91 14.83
CA LYS A 247 12.38 -3.69 14.25
C LYS A 247 12.77 -4.84 15.19
N THR A 248 13.25 -5.93 14.61
CA THR A 248 13.75 -7.06 15.38
C THR A 248 15.13 -6.77 15.93
N ASP A 249 15.34 -7.13 17.20
CA ASP A 249 16.66 -7.10 17.84
C ASP A 249 17.42 -8.44 17.64
N GLU A 250 16.75 -9.47 17.13
CA GLU A 250 17.28 -10.83 16.98
C GLU A 250 18.12 -11.01 15.70
N LEU A 251 17.95 -10.12 14.72
CA LEU A 251 18.73 -10.19 13.48
C LEU A 251 20.05 -9.43 13.61
N PRO A 252 21.19 -10.11 13.57
CA PRO A 252 22.50 -9.44 13.58
C PRO A 252 22.66 -8.56 12.33
N ALA A 253 23.45 -7.49 12.44
CA ALA A 253 23.76 -6.67 11.29
C ALA A 253 24.39 -7.51 10.16
N GLY A 254 23.84 -7.45 8.96
CA GLY A 254 24.29 -8.29 7.84
C GLY A 254 23.58 -7.98 6.54
N THR A 255 23.89 -8.76 5.52
CA THR A 255 23.20 -8.68 4.23
C THR A 255 22.22 -9.85 4.13
N TYR A 256 20.93 -9.51 4.07
CA TYR A 256 19.87 -10.49 3.90
C TYR A 256 19.45 -10.54 2.44
N ARG A 257 19.30 -11.74 1.89
CA ARG A 257 18.83 -11.95 0.52
C ARG A 257 17.45 -12.59 0.57
N ASN A 258 16.53 -11.99 -0.16
CA ASN A 258 15.25 -12.63 -0.43
C ASN A 258 15.49 -13.80 -1.40
N MET A 259 15.20 -15.01 -0.98
CA MET A 259 15.18 -16.18 -1.89
C MET A 259 13.74 -16.28 -2.42
N MET A 260 13.57 -15.88 -3.67
CA MET A 260 12.36 -16.12 -4.44
C MET A 260 12.48 -17.45 -5.19
#